data_9257f2b926e579886b9de4def8eee2fb
#
_entry.id   9257f2b926e579886b9de4def8eee2fb
#
_cell.length_a   1.000
_cell.length_b   1.000
_cell.length_c   1.000
_cell.angle_alpha   90.00
_cell.angle_beta   90.00
_cell.angle_gamma   90.00
#
_symmetry.space_group_name_H-M   'P 1'
#
loop_
_entity.id
_entity.type
_entity.pdbx_description
1 polymer ?
#
loop_
_entity_poly.entity_id
_entity_poly.type
_entity_poly.pdbx_seq_one_letter_code
_entity_poly.pdbx_strand_id
1 'polypeptide(L)'
;FPGKYDTLEYIKLCKNLRILTINGGGDKWKPLKKEEDIDFLLYEQAQKYQKELSDIVPSLKRIEIFSFSNYLENCNISNFDFLAKCCNMKVIKIYDSTVSDFGFLKNCSKVKEIYLWGSNIKDADDLKSLKNLETICIYDTPLSKDETEVESLCKAFPNAKIFISEDKVQNIDIKEE
;
A
#
# COMPACT_ATOMS: atom_id res chain seq x y z
N PHE A 1 -11.17 -2.08 17.36
CA PHE A 1 -10.81 -2.53 18.71
C PHE A 1 -9.97 -1.41 19.35
N PRO A 2 -10.48 -0.72 20.42
CA PRO A 2 -9.69 0.24 21.17
C PRO A 2 -8.83 -0.52 22.20
N GLY A 3 -7.60 -0.80 21.86
CA GLY A 3 -6.64 -1.46 22.75
C GLY A 3 -5.21 -1.22 22.30
N LYS A 4 -4.32 -0.89 23.23
CA LYS A 4 -2.88 -0.84 22.99
C LYS A 4 -2.39 -2.27 22.81
N TYR A 5 -2.30 -2.74 21.58
CA TYR A 5 -1.75 -4.06 21.30
C TYR A 5 -0.29 -3.92 20.86
N ASP A 6 0.59 -4.65 21.52
CA ASP A 6 2.01 -4.69 21.19
C ASP A 6 2.33 -5.69 20.07
N THR A 7 1.29 -6.31 19.46
CA THR A 7 1.42 -7.33 18.44
C THR A 7 0.17 -7.37 17.55
N LEU A 8 0.35 -7.75 16.28
CA LEU A 8 -0.72 -7.99 15.32
C LEU A 8 -1.29 -9.43 15.42
N GLU A 9 -0.76 -10.27 16.33
CA GLU A 9 -1.14 -11.68 16.47
C GLU A 9 -2.65 -11.90 16.65
N TYR A 10 -3.35 -10.96 17.29
CA TYR A 10 -4.81 -11.03 17.47
C TYR A 10 -5.59 -11.00 16.17
N ILE A 11 -5.00 -10.45 15.10
CA ILE A 11 -5.64 -10.42 13.78
C ILE A 11 -5.84 -11.83 13.22
N LYS A 12 -5.00 -12.79 13.59
CA LYS A 12 -5.13 -14.21 13.21
C LYS A 12 -6.48 -14.81 13.62
N LEU A 13 -7.09 -14.30 14.69
CA LEU A 13 -8.38 -14.77 15.19
C LEU A 13 -9.55 -14.28 14.32
N CYS A 14 -9.32 -13.25 13.50
CA CYS A 14 -10.35 -12.61 12.67
C CYS A 14 -10.51 -13.35 11.33
N LYS A 15 -10.96 -14.62 11.36
CA LYS A 15 -11.08 -15.47 10.16
C LYS A 15 -11.97 -14.93 9.05
N ASN A 16 -12.86 -13.99 9.36
CA ASN A 16 -13.77 -13.34 8.42
C ASN A 16 -13.32 -11.94 8.01
N LEU A 17 -12.10 -11.53 8.35
CA LEU A 17 -11.58 -10.22 8.04
C LEU A 17 -11.50 -10.02 6.52
N ARG A 18 -12.11 -8.94 6.03
CA ARG A 18 -12.09 -8.54 4.62
C ARG A 18 -11.26 -7.26 4.39
N ILE A 19 -11.16 -6.43 5.41
CA ILE A 19 -10.48 -5.13 5.34
C ILE A 19 -9.45 -5.08 6.45
N LEU A 20 -8.20 -4.86 6.11
CA LEU A 20 -7.11 -4.64 7.05
C LEU A 20 -6.46 -3.27 6.76
N THR A 21 -6.60 -2.36 7.69
CA THR A 21 -5.93 -1.06 7.65
C THR A 21 -4.90 -0.99 8.76
N ILE A 22 -3.69 -0.59 8.40
CA ILE A 22 -2.56 -0.43 9.31
C ILE A 22 -1.99 0.96 9.11
N ASN A 23 -1.97 1.75 10.16
CA ASN A 23 -1.34 3.05 10.18
C ASN A 23 -0.03 2.93 10.95
N GLY A 24 1.08 3.06 10.24
CA GLY A 24 2.40 3.18 10.86
C GLY A 24 2.45 4.49 11.63
N GLY A 25 2.59 4.42 12.94
CA GLY A 25 2.74 5.58 13.80
C GLY A 25 1.53 6.03 14.59
N GLY A 26 0.39 5.27 14.59
CA GLY A 26 -0.77 5.59 15.43
C GLY A 26 -0.47 5.47 16.92
N ASP A 27 -0.89 6.46 17.70
CA ASP A 27 -1.19 6.57 19.15
C ASP A 27 -0.31 5.86 20.22
N LYS A 28 0.74 5.15 19.87
CA LYS A 28 1.70 4.59 20.84
C LYS A 28 2.86 5.53 21.14
N TRP A 29 2.71 6.79 20.79
CA TRP A 29 3.70 7.80 21.09
C TRP A 29 3.78 8.04 22.61
N LYS A 30 4.68 7.36 23.27
CA LYS A 30 5.25 7.87 24.53
C LYS A 30 6.42 8.75 24.11
N PRO A 31 6.46 10.02 24.52
CA PRO A 31 7.63 10.84 24.29
C PRO A 31 8.82 10.15 24.99
N LEU A 32 9.74 9.65 24.17
CA LEU A 32 10.99 9.07 24.66
C LEU A 32 11.85 10.21 25.19
N LYS A 33 12.58 9.95 26.26
CA LYS A 33 13.35 11.00 26.97
C LYS A 33 14.62 11.45 26.23
N LYS A 34 14.98 10.79 25.11
CA LYS A 34 16.13 11.13 24.25
C LYS A 34 15.77 10.84 22.79
N GLU A 35 16.18 11.73 21.88
CA GLU A 35 15.96 11.56 20.42
C GLU A 35 16.60 10.27 19.87
N GLU A 36 17.77 9.89 20.38
CA GLU A 36 18.49 8.65 20.02
C GLU A 36 17.70 7.36 20.33
N ASP A 37 16.86 7.40 21.37
CA ASP A 37 16.04 6.26 21.76
C ASP A 37 14.79 6.11 20.84
N ILE A 38 14.37 7.17 20.18
CA ILE A 38 13.21 7.21 19.28
C ILE A 38 13.49 6.40 18.00
N ASP A 39 14.61 6.64 17.36
CA ASP A 39 14.99 5.98 16.11
C ASP A 39 15.18 4.48 16.30
N PHE A 40 15.79 4.07 17.39
CA PHE A 40 16.04 2.66 17.70
C PHE A 40 14.73 1.88 17.99
N LEU A 41 13.85 2.44 18.80
CA LEU A 41 12.56 1.79 19.13
C LEU A 41 11.64 1.70 17.91
N LEU A 42 11.64 2.71 17.03
CA LEU A 42 10.85 2.73 15.81
C LEU A 42 11.37 1.70 14.79
N TYR A 43 12.68 1.54 14.69
CA TYR A 43 13.30 0.54 13.82
C TYR A 43 12.98 -0.89 14.28
N GLU A 44 13.09 -1.18 15.57
CA GLU A 44 12.71 -2.49 16.11
C GLU A 44 11.22 -2.78 15.92
N GLN A 45 10.36 -1.82 16.15
CA GLN A 45 8.92 -1.97 15.92
C GLN A 45 8.61 -2.20 14.45
N ALA A 46 9.25 -1.50 13.53
CA ALA A 46 9.07 -1.69 12.11
C ALA A 46 9.45 -3.11 11.66
N GLN A 47 10.58 -3.63 12.11
CA GLN A 47 11.01 -5.01 11.82
C GLN A 47 10.05 -6.04 12.40
N LYS A 48 9.59 -5.83 13.62
CA LYS A 48 8.60 -6.68 14.28
C LYS A 48 7.30 -6.71 13.49
N TYR A 49 6.76 -5.56 13.12
CA TYR A 49 5.53 -5.48 12.34
C TYR A 49 5.71 -6.03 10.92
N GLN A 50 6.86 -5.81 10.28
CA GLN A 50 7.18 -6.41 9.00
C GLN A 50 7.09 -7.93 9.05
N LYS A 51 7.68 -8.54 10.08
CA LYS A 51 7.63 -9.99 10.31
C LYS A 51 6.21 -10.46 10.61
N GLU A 52 5.54 -9.80 11.56
CA GLU A 52 4.16 -10.15 11.93
C GLU A 52 3.21 -10.05 10.73
N LEU A 53 3.30 -9.02 9.90
CA LEU A 53 2.51 -8.89 8.67
C LEU A 53 2.78 -10.03 7.69
N SER A 54 4.06 -10.37 7.50
CA SER A 54 4.47 -11.46 6.61
C SER A 54 3.95 -12.83 7.07
N ASP A 55 3.80 -13.03 8.37
CA ASP A 55 3.31 -14.27 8.96
C ASP A 55 1.75 -14.32 9.00
N ILE A 56 1.11 -13.17 9.27
CA ILE A 56 -0.32 -13.11 9.56
C ILE A 56 -1.16 -12.93 8.30
N VAL A 57 -0.82 -11.95 7.47
CA VAL A 57 -1.66 -11.54 6.33
C VAL A 57 -1.92 -12.67 5.34
N PRO A 58 -0.97 -13.54 5.00
CA PRO A 58 -1.24 -14.71 4.15
C PRO A 58 -2.26 -15.71 4.70
N SER A 59 -2.47 -15.71 6.02
CA SER A 59 -3.45 -16.60 6.66
C SER A 59 -4.89 -16.07 6.56
N LEU A 60 -5.06 -14.78 6.25
CA LEU A 60 -6.35 -14.09 6.13
C LEU A 60 -6.97 -14.36 4.77
N LYS A 61 -7.57 -15.54 4.60
CA LYS A 61 -8.07 -16.04 3.29
C LYS A 61 -9.20 -15.20 2.67
N ARG A 62 -9.86 -14.34 3.45
CA ARG A 62 -10.99 -13.50 2.98
C ARG A 62 -10.62 -12.03 2.80
N ILE A 63 -9.36 -11.67 2.99
CA ILE A 63 -8.93 -10.28 2.84
C ILE A 63 -9.11 -9.82 1.39
N GLU A 64 -9.79 -8.70 1.22
CA GLU A 64 -10.07 -8.07 -0.07
C GLU A 64 -9.45 -6.69 -0.17
N ILE A 65 -9.27 -6.01 0.95
CA ILE A 65 -8.73 -4.65 1.02
C ILE A 65 -7.59 -4.63 2.03
N PHE A 66 -6.43 -4.21 1.58
CA PHE A 66 -5.28 -3.91 2.42
C PHE A 66 -4.91 -2.44 2.31
N SER A 67 -4.76 -1.78 3.43
CA SER A 67 -4.31 -0.39 3.51
C SER A 67 -3.18 -0.27 4.51
N PHE A 68 -2.10 0.35 4.10
CA PHE A 68 -0.96 0.71 4.94
C PHE A 68 -0.62 2.18 4.71
N SER A 69 -0.42 2.92 5.79
CA SER A 69 0.05 4.31 5.74
C SER A 69 1.22 4.49 6.69
N ASN A 70 2.33 5.05 6.19
CA ASN A 70 3.50 5.40 6.98
C ASN A 70 3.44 6.88 7.38
N TYR A 71 2.41 7.28 8.10
CA TYR A 71 2.13 8.67 8.45
C TYR A 71 3.23 9.35 9.30
N LEU A 72 4.11 8.56 9.93
CA LEU A 72 5.31 9.05 10.60
C LEU A 72 6.51 8.41 9.90
N GLU A 73 7.37 9.20 9.31
CA GLU A 73 8.53 8.85 8.46
C GLU A 73 9.47 7.76 9.00
N ASN A 74 9.19 7.23 10.17
CA ASN A 74 10.06 6.33 10.94
C ASN A 74 9.60 4.87 10.98
N CYS A 75 8.42 4.51 10.44
CA CYS A 75 7.97 3.12 10.41
C CYS A 75 8.11 2.54 8.99
N ASN A 76 9.35 2.26 8.57
CA ASN A 76 9.65 1.74 7.23
C ASN A 76 9.32 0.26 7.09
N ILE A 77 8.02 -0.06 6.99
CA ILE A 77 7.62 -1.31 6.37
C ILE A 77 7.79 -1.12 4.87
N SER A 78 8.73 -1.85 4.27
CA SER A 78 9.08 -1.71 2.86
C SER A 78 8.85 -2.97 2.04
N ASN A 79 8.75 -4.13 2.68
CA ASN A 79 8.47 -5.39 1.99
C ASN A 79 6.98 -5.76 2.12
N PHE A 80 6.30 -5.85 0.98
CA PHE A 80 4.88 -6.21 0.86
C PHE A 80 4.65 -7.55 0.13
N ASP A 81 5.68 -8.41 0.02
CA ASP A 81 5.61 -9.71 -0.66
C ASP A 81 4.54 -10.64 -0.09
N PHE A 82 4.15 -10.44 1.16
CA PHE A 82 3.05 -11.20 1.78
C PHE A 82 1.71 -10.98 1.07
N LEU A 83 1.51 -9.85 0.37
CA LEU A 83 0.30 -9.57 -0.41
C LEU A 83 0.18 -10.49 -1.63
N ALA A 84 1.29 -10.98 -2.19
CA ALA A 84 1.30 -11.94 -3.29
C ALA A 84 0.57 -13.25 -2.96
N LYS A 85 0.40 -13.56 -1.68
CA LYS A 85 -0.30 -14.75 -1.19
C LYS A 85 -1.79 -14.52 -0.92
N CYS A 86 -2.28 -13.28 -1.10
CA CYS A 86 -3.66 -12.87 -0.82
C CYS A 86 -4.51 -12.91 -2.09
N CYS A 87 -4.92 -14.12 -2.51
CA CYS A 87 -5.59 -14.37 -3.79
C CYS A 87 -6.98 -13.70 -3.96
N ASN A 88 -7.54 -13.10 -2.92
CA ASN A 88 -8.81 -12.38 -2.97
C ASN A 88 -8.68 -10.86 -2.89
N MET A 89 -7.45 -10.34 -2.91
CA MET A 89 -7.17 -8.91 -2.86
C MET A 89 -7.80 -8.19 -4.05
N LYS A 90 -8.59 -7.15 -3.77
CA LYS A 90 -9.26 -6.27 -4.75
C LYS A 90 -8.72 -4.85 -4.70
N VAL A 91 -8.33 -4.39 -3.52
CA VAL A 91 -7.85 -3.04 -3.28
C VAL A 91 -6.56 -3.07 -2.48
N ILE A 92 -5.53 -2.41 -2.99
CA ILE A 92 -4.25 -2.20 -2.31
C ILE A 92 -4.03 -0.71 -2.13
N LYS A 93 -3.75 -0.29 -0.90
CA LYS A 93 -3.42 1.10 -0.55
C LYS A 93 -2.12 1.10 0.24
N ILE A 94 -1.11 1.78 -0.29
CA ILE A 94 0.21 1.95 0.35
C ILE A 94 0.56 3.42 0.24
N TYR A 95 0.51 4.12 1.37
CA TYR A 95 0.71 5.56 1.44
C TYR A 95 2.02 5.91 2.14
N ASP A 96 2.70 6.95 1.64
CA ASP A 96 3.90 7.53 2.25
C ASP A 96 4.98 6.49 2.60
N SER A 97 5.19 5.53 1.70
CA SER A 97 6.02 4.36 1.99
C SER A 97 7.05 4.09 0.90
N THR A 98 8.27 3.76 1.32
CA THR A 98 9.28 3.21 0.41
C THR A 98 9.05 1.71 0.26
N VAL A 99 8.62 1.29 -0.93
CA VAL A 99 8.43 -0.11 -1.27
C VAL A 99 9.73 -0.66 -1.84
N SER A 100 10.26 -1.75 -1.28
CA SER A 100 11.54 -2.34 -1.71
C SER A 100 11.47 -2.97 -3.10
N ASP A 101 10.33 -3.60 -3.43
CA ASP A 101 10.07 -4.24 -4.70
C ASP A 101 8.56 -4.31 -4.95
N PHE A 102 8.11 -3.92 -6.13
CA PHE A 102 6.72 -4.03 -6.58
C PHE A 102 6.40 -5.39 -7.23
N GLY A 103 7.36 -6.31 -7.30
CA GLY A 103 7.21 -7.62 -7.93
C GLY A 103 6.07 -8.47 -7.35
N PHE A 104 5.67 -8.24 -6.09
CA PHE A 104 4.52 -8.92 -5.48
C PHE A 104 3.21 -8.70 -6.24
N LEU A 105 3.07 -7.58 -6.95
CA LEU A 105 1.87 -7.24 -7.72
C LEU A 105 1.57 -8.26 -8.82
N LYS A 106 2.59 -8.94 -9.36
CA LYS A 106 2.43 -9.97 -10.40
C LYS A 106 1.47 -11.09 -10.00
N ASN A 107 1.32 -11.33 -8.70
CA ASN A 107 0.44 -12.37 -8.15
C ASN A 107 -0.91 -11.83 -7.66
N CYS A 108 -1.15 -10.52 -7.78
CA CYS A 108 -2.36 -9.85 -7.31
C CYS A 108 -3.40 -9.68 -8.43
N SER A 109 -3.69 -10.73 -9.20
CA SER A 109 -4.46 -10.67 -10.45
C SER A 109 -5.92 -10.19 -10.32
N LYS A 110 -6.49 -10.17 -9.11
CA LYS A 110 -7.86 -9.69 -8.86
C LYS A 110 -7.93 -8.22 -8.43
N VAL A 111 -6.79 -7.56 -8.29
CA VAL A 111 -6.74 -6.16 -7.88
C VAL A 111 -7.37 -5.30 -8.97
N LYS A 112 -8.32 -4.45 -8.53
CA LYS A 112 -9.05 -3.48 -9.34
C LYS A 112 -8.66 -2.05 -9.02
N GLU A 113 -8.23 -1.81 -7.80
CA GLU A 113 -7.87 -0.49 -7.33
C GLU A 113 -6.51 -0.53 -6.64
N ILE A 114 -5.63 0.38 -7.04
CA ILE A 114 -4.33 0.56 -6.41
C ILE A 114 -4.09 2.04 -6.09
N TYR A 115 -3.66 2.29 -4.86
CA TYR A 115 -3.36 3.63 -4.36
C TYR A 115 -1.95 3.62 -3.77
N LEU A 116 -1.05 4.36 -4.40
CA LEU A 116 0.38 4.40 -4.08
C LEU A 116 0.86 5.83 -3.76
N TRP A 117 -0.03 6.65 -3.23
CA TRP A 117 0.28 8.04 -2.90
C TRP A 117 1.51 8.16 -2.00
N GLY A 118 2.43 9.07 -2.38
CA GLY A 118 3.66 9.30 -1.64
C GLY A 118 4.63 8.12 -1.64
N SER A 119 4.37 7.06 -2.44
CA SER A 119 5.29 5.92 -2.57
C SER A 119 6.42 6.22 -3.56
N ASN A 120 7.43 5.35 -3.56
CA ASN A 120 8.60 5.48 -4.42
C ASN A 120 8.45 4.82 -5.80
N ILE A 121 7.22 4.48 -6.24
CA ILE A 121 7.00 3.90 -7.56
C ILE A 121 7.46 4.86 -8.65
N LYS A 122 8.21 4.36 -9.63
CA LYS A 122 8.76 5.16 -10.72
C LYS A 122 8.53 4.58 -12.12
N ASP A 123 8.16 3.31 -12.21
CA ASP A 123 8.05 2.58 -13.47
C ASP A 123 6.62 2.08 -13.67
N ALA A 124 6.00 2.44 -14.82
CA ALA A 124 4.67 1.97 -15.16
C ALA A 124 4.62 0.45 -15.35
N ASP A 125 5.73 -0.18 -15.71
CA ASP A 125 5.81 -1.63 -15.92
C ASP A 125 5.52 -2.42 -14.63
N ASP A 126 5.80 -1.86 -13.46
CA ASP A 126 5.47 -2.47 -12.17
C ASP A 126 3.96 -2.75 -12.04
N LEU A 127 3.11 -1.91 -12.66
CA LEU A 127 1.66 -2.03 -12.61
C LEU A 127 1.06 -2.86 -13.74
N LYS A 128 1.76 -3.03 -14.87
CA LYS A 128 1.24 -3.69 -16.08
C LYS A 128 0.83 -5.15 -15.89
N SER A 129 1.28 -5.80 -14.81
CA SER A 129 0.83 -7.15 -14.44
C SER A 129 -0.62 -7.21 -13.94
N LEU A 130 -1.17 -6.10 -13.44
CA LEU A 130 -2.51 -5.99 -12.86
C LEU A 130 -3.56 -5.73 -13.94
N LYS A 131 -3.95 -6.75 -14.71
CA LYS A 131 -4.78 -6.62 -15.91
C LYS A 131 -6.21 -6.11 -15.66
N ASN A 132 -6.68 -6.10 -14.42
CA ASN A 132 -8.06 -5.74 -14.05
C ASN A 132 -8.16 -4.39 -13.35
N LEU A 133 -7.13 -3.53 -13.44
CA LEU A 133 -7.17 -2.22 -12.81
C LEU A 133 -8.24 -1.31 -13.42
N GLU A 134 -9.09 -0.81 -12.54
CA GLU A 134 -10.15 0.18 -12.81
C GLU A 134 -9.79 1.56 -12.24
N THR A 135 -8.97 1.57 -11.18
CA THR A 135 -8.50 2.81 -10.52
C THR A 135 -7.03 2.70 -10.15
N ILE A 136 -6.26 3.70 -10.53
CA ILE A 136 -4.83 3.84 -10.25
C ILE A 136 -4.59 5.23 -9.65
N CYS A 137 -4.10 5.29 -8.43
CA CYS A 137 -3.68 6.54 -7.80
C CYS A 137 -2.18 6.50 -7.52
N ILE A 138 -1.42 7.35 -8.20
CA ILE A 138 0.04 7.48 -8.10
C ILE A 138 0.45 8.90 -7.68
N TYR A 139 -0.48 9.62 -7.04
CA TYR A 139 -0.25 10.98 -6.59
C TYR A 139 1.01 11.11 -5.74
N ASP A 140 1.78 12.19 -5.98
CA ASP A 140 3.05 12.50 -5.32
C ASP A 140 4.10 11.34 -5.33
N THR A 141 4.20 10.67 -6.46
CA THR A 141 5.22 9.63 -6.71
C THR A 141 6.21 10.09 -7.78
N PRO A 142 7.40 9.47 -7.89
CA PRO A 142 8.26 9.68 -9.05
C PRO A 142 7.56 9.39 -10.38
N LEU A 143 6.75 8.33 -10.45
CA LEU A 143 5.98 7.95 -11.64
C LEU A 143 5.04 9.06 -12.08
N SER A 144 4.33 9.74 -11.15
CA SER A 144 3.39 10.81 -11.50
C SER A 144 4.07 12.09 -12.04
N LYS A 145 5.38 12.22 -11.84
CA LYS A 145 6.19 13.37 -12.26
C LYS A 145 6.91 13.12 -13.61
N ASP A 146 6.88 11.89 -14.12
CA ASP A 146 7.47 11.51 -15.40
C ASP A 146 6.37 11.36 -16.48
N GLU A 147 6.32 12.31 -17.41
CA GLU A 147 5.29 12.34 -18.45
C GLU A 147 5.34 11.10 -19.35
N THR A 148 6.52 10.57 -19.64
CA THR A 148 6.69 9.37 -20.48
C THR A 148 6.11 8.14 -19.81
N GLU A 149 6.38 7.99 -18.50
CA GLU A 149 5.85 6.89 -17.72
C GLU A 149 4.35 7.01 -17.51
N VAL A 150 3.81 8.22 -17.31
CA VAL A 150 2.37 8.49 -17.23
C VAL A 150 1.69 8.12 -18.57
N GLU A 151 2.25 8.52 -19.71
CA GLU A 151 1.71 8.11 -21.02
C GLU A 151 1.75 6.59 -21.21
N SER A 152 2.83 5.94 -20.81
CA SER A 152 2.97 4.47 -20.85
C SER A 152 1.89 3.79 -20.02
N LEU A 153 1.62 4.34 -18.83
CA LEU A 153 0.57 3.85 -17.93
C LEU A 153 -0.83 4.04 -18.55
N CYS A 154 -1.13 5.22 -19.13
CA CYS A 154 -2.40 5.49 -19.80
C CYS A 154 -2.64 4.56 -20.98
N LYS A 155 -1.60 4.27 -21.78
CA LYS A 155 -1.66 3.32 -22.89
C LYS A 155 -1.93 1.89 -22.42
N ALA A 156 -1.34 1.50 -21.27
CA ALA A 156 -1.53 0.16 -20.70
C ALA A 156 -2.92 -0.03 -20.08
N PHE A 157 -3.54 1.05 -19.58
CA PHE A 157 -4.82 1.02 -18.87
C PHE A 157 -5.81 2.06 -19.43
N PRO A 158 -6.24 1.94 -20.70
CA PRO A 158 -7.04 2.97 -21.37
C PRO A 158 -8.41 3.21 -20.71
N ASN A 159 -8.94 2.23 -19.98
CA ASN A 159 -10.24 2.30 -19.32
C ASN A 159 -10.15 2.57 -17.81
N ALA A 160 -8.95 2.68 -17.23
CA ALA A 160 -8.78 2.94 -15.83
C ALA A 160 -8.80 4.46 -15.55
N LYS A 161 -9.34 4.83 -14.39
CA LYS A 161 -9.19 6.19 -13.85
C LYS A 161 -7.79 6.30 -13.24
N ILE A 162 -6.98 7.24 -13.72
CA ILE A 162 -5.60 7.43 -13.27
C ILE A 162 -5.46 8.80 -12.61
N PHE A 163 -5.25 8.82 -11.30
CA PHE A 163 -5.05 10.01 -10.49
C PHE A 163 -3.55 10.28 -10.33
N ILE A 164 -3.07 11.39 -10.88
CA ILE A 164 -1.66 11.80 -10.86
C ILE A 164 -1.38 13.02 -10.00
N SER A 165 -2.43 13.79 -9.66
CA SER A 165 -2.43 14.90 -8.69
C SER A 165 -3.83 15.07 -8.13
N GLU A 166 -4.01 15.95 -7.13
CA GLU A 166 -5.34 16.24 -6.55
C GLU A 166 -6.33 16.72 -7.62
N ASP A 167 -5.86 17.54 -8.58
CA ASP A 167 -6.69 18.20 -9.58
C ASP A 167 -6.65 17.52 -10.96
N LYS A 168 -5.85 16.46 -11.14
CA LYS A 168 -5.64 15.88 -12.48
C LYS A 168 -5.91 14.39 -12.51
N VAL A 169 -6.96 14.03 -13.25
CA VAL A 169 -7.35 12.65 -13.53
C VAL A 169 -7.21 12.40 -15.02
N GLN A 170 -6.57 11.29 -15.40
CA GLN A 170 -6.43 10.84 -16.78
C GLN A 170 -7.48 9.76 -17.10
N ASN A 171 -7.76 9.55 -18.38
CA ASN A 171 -8.70 8.53 -18.88
C ASN A 171 -10.14 8.68 -18.33
N ILE A 172 -10.59 9.90 -18.08
CA ILE A 172 -12.01 10.16 -17.93
C ILE A 172 -12.53 10.56 -19.31
N ASP A 173 -13.15 9.64 -20.02
CA ASP A 173 -14.10 10.02 -21.07
C ASP A 173 -15.31 10.66 -20.38
N ILE A 174 -15.33 11.98 -20.33
CA ILE A 174 -16.56 12.71 -20.05
C ILE A 174 -17.43 12.48 -21.27
N LYS A 175 -18.22 11.42 -21.27
CA LYS A 175 -19.40 11.36 -22.11
C LYS A 175 -20.37 12.36 -21.48
N GLU A 176 -20.34 13.60 -21.97
CA GLU A 176 -21.42 14.53 -21.76
C GLU A 176 -22.68 13.88 -22.38
N GLU A 177 -23.59 13.48 -21.49
CA GLU A 177 -24.98 13.18 -21.86
C GLU A 177 -25.77 14.48 -21.99
#